data_f26cbcb00e6b3f332f2efc0dc9028808
#
_entry.id   f26cbcb00e6b3f332f2efc0dc9028808
#
_cell.length_a   1.000
_cell.length_b   1.000
_cell.length_c   1.000
_cell.angle_alpha   90.00
_cell.angle_beta   90.00
_cell.angle_gamma   90.00
#
_symmetry.space_group_name_H-M   'P 1'
#
loop_
_entity.id
_entity.type
_entity.pdbx_description
1 polymer ?
#
loop_
_entity_poly.entity_id
_entity_poly.type
_entity_poly.pdbx_seq_one_letter_code
_entity_poly.pdbx_strand_id
1 'polypeptide(L)'
;MFGYVKAYRPWLRVCELDLYKGVYCGLCKTITERSGFVPSLLLSYDIVFLAIAALGYDKSAVAGEKRRCPLHPIKKTPCVYCRQAGAENAAFEYAADAAIMLDYHKLRDDLHDNGFKKRLAAAAMLPFFAKPYKQAAARQPYISQQIEQAMAFQREIEDMNIRSVDAAAEPTARMMKAVFRGVCRYDPDDREVMGEFGYLLGRFVYICDALDDLKDDFKKRAYNPMVTKSTAMTTAGEITRESFEHAAEYARRSAYLTLGQLADRYVQLDFGDMQPITDNLSLIHI
;
A
#
# COMPACT_ATOMS: atom_id res chain seq x y z
N MET A 1 -0.44 -5.25 6.28
CA MET A 1 -1.16 -4.10 5.70
C MET A 1 -0.88 -3.87 4.22
N PHE A 2 0.11 -4.42 3.54
CA PHE A 2 0.40 -4.15 2.13
C PHE A 2 0.47 -5.46 1.32
N GLY A 3 0.11 -5.38 0.02
CA GLY A 3 0.21 -6.51 -0.90
C GLY A 3 -1.14 -7.01 -1.44
N TYR A 4 -2.21 -6.25 -1.22
CA TYR A 4 -3.55 -6.60 -1.72
C TYR A 4 -3.76 -6.18 -3.17
N VAL A 5 -3.15 -5.07 -3.63
CA VAL A 5 -3.28 -4.58 -5.00
C VAL A 5 -2.27 -5.29 -5.90
N LYS A 6 -2.65 -6.46 -6.42
CA LYS A 6 -1.79 -7.29 -7.28
C LYS A 6 -2.36 -7.40 -8.69
N ALA A 7 -1.48 -7.35 -9.68
CA ALA A 7 -1.87 -7.57 -11.06
C ALA A 7 -2.44 -8.99 -11.29
N TYR A 8 -3.64 -9.07 -11.85
CA TYR A 8 -4.23 -10.32 -12.29
C TYR A 8 -3.70 -10.70 -13.66
N ARG A 9 -2.60 -11.42 -13.66
CA ARG A 9 -1.80 -11.77 -14.85
C ARG A 9 -2.56 -12.38 -16.02
N PRO A 10 -3.59 -13.24 -15.81
CA PRO A 10 -4.33 -13.84 -16.92
C PRO A 10 -5.04 -12.85 -17.84
N TRP A 11 -5.33 -11.63 -17.37
CA TRP A 11 -6.05 -10.61 -18.13
C TRP A 11 -5.14 -9.52 -18.72
N LEU A 12 -3.84 -9.54 -18.36
CA LEU A 12 -2.88 -8.61 -18.94
C LEU A 12 -2.31 -9.14 -20.26
N ARG A 13 -2.23 -8.28 -21.25
CA ARG A 13 -1.42 -8.55 -22.44
C ARG A 13 0.05 -8.69 -22.06
N VAL A 14 0.81 -9.42 -22.85
CA VAL A 14 2.25 -9.65 -22.58
C VAL A 14 3.03 -8.33 -22.43
N CYS A 15 2.73 -7.33 -23.28
CA CYS A 15 3.37 -6.00 -23.18
C CYS A 15 3.01 -5.26 -21.90
N GLU A 16 1.78 -5.37 -21.42
CA GLU A 16 1.33 -4.76 -20.17
C GLU A 16 1.97 -5.44 -18.96
N LEU A 17 2.06 -6.77 -18.99
CA LEU A 17 2.74 -7.52 -17.94
C LEU A 17 4.24 -7.20 -17.90
N ASP A 18 4.88 -7.03 -19.06
CA ASP A 18 6.29 -6.65 -19.12
C ASP A 18 6.49 -5.19 -18.65
N LEU A 19 5.56 -4.29 -18.96
CA LEU A 19 5.56 -2.93 -18.47
C LEU A 19 5.38 -2.89 -16.94
N TYR A 20 4.40 -3.64 -16.39
CA TYR A 20 4.19 -3.77 -14.95
C TYR A 20 5.45 -4.26 -14.21
N LYS A 21 6.08 -5.33 -14.71
CA LYS A 21 7.35 -5.83 -14.17
C LYS A 21 8.48 -4.81 -14.31
N GLY A 22 8.47 -4.08 -15.41
CA GLY A 22 9.45 -3.03 -15.68
C GLY A 22 9.34 -1.87 -14.69
N VAL A 23 8.10 -1.44 -14.36
CA VAL A 23 7.85 -0.43 -13.33
C VAL A 23 8.31 -0.93 -11.96
N TYR A 24 7.97 -2.16 -11.59
CA TYR A 24 8.47 -2.76 -10.34
C TYR A 24 10.00 -2.70 -10.24
N CYS A 25 10.71 -3.11 -11.29
CA CYS A 25 12.18 -3.07 -11.32
C CYS A 25 12.74 -1.65 -11.33
N GLY A 26 12.08 -0.71 -12.03
CA GLY A 26 12.45 0.71 -12.05
C GLY A 26 12.35 1.33 -10.66
N LEU A 27 11.23 1.10 -9.98
CA LEU A 27 11.00 1.60 -8.62
C LEU A 27 11.97 0.98 -7.61
N CYS A 28 12.20 -0.34 -7.68
CA CYS A 28 13.21 -1.02 -6.85
C CYS A 28 14.60 -0.38 -6.99
N LYS A 29 14.99 -0.05 -8.22
CA LYS A 29 16.26 0.63 -8.50
C LYS A 29 16.27 2.05 -7.91
N THR A 30 15.21 2.82 -8.09
CA THR A 30 15.09 4.17 -7.53
C THR A 30 15.20 4.15 -6.00
N ILE A 31 14.51 3.23 -5.33
CA ILE A 31 14.62 3.05 -3.87
C ILE A 31 16.07 2.69 -3.49
N THR A 32 16.72 1.77 -4.23
CA THR A 32 18.10 1.36 -3.95
C THR A 32 19.07 2.53 -4.07
N GLU A 33 18.93 3.35 -5.11
CA GLU A 33 19.82 4.50 -5.37
C GLU A 33 19.61 5.63 -4.33
N ARG A 34 18.39 5.87 -3.89
CA ARG A 34 18.04 6.97 -2.96
C ARG A 34 18.16 6.58 -1.49
N SER A 35 17.87 5.32 -1.16
CA SER A 35 17.64 4.88 0.22
C SER A 35 18.49 3.67 0.62
N GLY A 36 19.18 3.06 -0.34
CA GLY A 36 19.99 1.88 -0.11
C GLY A 36 19.28 0.56 -0.44
N PHE A 37 20.08 -0.51 -0.45
CA PHE A 37 19.60 -1.84 -0.86
C PHE A 37 18.58 -2.45 0.12
N VAL A 38 18.78 -2.31 1.43
CA VAL A 38 17.90 -2.93 2.45
C VAL A 38 16.46 -2.41 2.34
N PRO A 39 16.20 -1.10 2.23
CA PRO A 39 14.84 -0.60 2.00
C PRO A 39 14.17 -1.15 0.74
N SER A 40 14.91 -1.37 -0.35
CA SER A 40 14.30 -1.91 -1.57
C SER A 40 13.77 -3.34 -1.43
N LEU A 41 14.19 -4.09 -0.42
CA LEU A 41 13.68 -5.44 -0.13
C LEU A 41 12.25 -5.45 0.41
N LEU A 42 11.75 -4.33 0.94
CA LEU A 42 10.38 -4.19 1.44
C LEU A 42 9.40 -3.67 0.39
N LEU A 43 9.84 -3.46 -0.87
CA LEU A 43 8.98 -2.96 -1.93
C LEU A 43 7.73 -3.83 -2.10
N SER A 44 6.56 -3.26 -1.80
CA SER A 44 5.26 -3.91 -1.94
C SER A 44 4.61 -3.63 -3.29
N TYR A 45 3.64 -4.46 -3.66
CA TYR A 45 2.86 -4.29 -4.89
C TYR A 45 1.97 -3.03 -4.85
N ASP A 46 1.49 -2.63 -3.67
CA ASP A 46 0.68 -1.42 -3.52
C ASP A 46 1.49 -0.15 -3.84
N ILE A 47 2.77 -0.13 -3.49
CA ILE A 47 3.67 0.97 -3.87
C ILE A 47 3.98 0.96 -5.38
N VAL A 48 4.04 -0.22 -5.98
CA VAL A 48 4.16 -0.33 -7.44
C VAL A 48 2.90 0.25 -8.11
N PHE A 49 1.72 -0.01 -7.55
CA PHE A 49 0.48 0.61 -8.02
C PHE A 49 0.51 2.13 -7.91
N LEU A 50 0.99 2.68 -6.78
CA LEU A 50 1.18 4.13 -6.63
C LEU A 50 2.10 4.71 -7.70
N ALA A 51 3.21 4.00 -8.01
CA ALA A 51 4.14 4.44 -9.06
C ALA A 51 3.49 4.40 -10.46
N ILE A 52 2.69 3.37 -10.74
CA ILE A 52 1.95 3.25 -12.02
C ILE A 52 0.92 4.37 -12.13
N ALA A 53 0.16 4.65 -11.06
CA ALA A 53 -0.79 5.75 -11.02
C ALA A 53 -0.10 7.11 -11.26
N ALA A 54 1.05 7.34 -10.63
CA ALA A 54 1.81 8.56 -10.80
C ALA A 54 2.38 8.71 -12.23
N LEU A 55 2.92 7.63 -12.80
CA LEU A 55 3.40 7.63 -14.19
C LEU A 55 2.27 7.88 -15.20
N GLY A 56 1.10 7.28 -14.97
CA GLY A 56 -0.07 7.44 -15.82
C GLY A 56 -0.62 8.85 -15.73
N TYR A 57 -0.79 9.40 -14.53
CA TYR A 57 -1.29 10.75 -14.34
C TYR A 57 -0.36 11.81 -14.94
N ASP A 58 0.96 11.71 -14.70
CA ASP A 58 1.97 12.62 -15.27
C ASP A 58 2.11 12.45 -16.80
N LYS A 59 1.43 11.46 -17.41
CA LYS A 59 1.58 11.06 -18.83
C LYS A 59 3.05 10.90 -19.22
N SER A 60 3.82 10.34 -18.30
CA SER A 60 5.26 10.21 -18.42
C SER A 60 5.63 9.24 -19.53
N ALA A 61 6.43 9.68 -20.51
CA ALA A 61 6.99 8.80 -21.51
C ALA A 61 8.00 7.85 -20.85
N VAL A 62 7.69 6.56 -20.87
CA VAL A 62 8.55 5.51 -20.31
C VAL A 62 9.29 4.74 -21.39
N ALA A 63 10.50 4.31 -21.10
CA ALA A 63 11.29 3.41 -21.94
C ALA A 63 11.64 2.17 -21.15
N GLY A 64 11.53 1.01 -21.81
CA GLY A 64 11.90 -0.28 -21.26
C GLY A 64 13.29 -0.72 -21.72
N GLU A 65 14.12 -1.20 -20.81
CA GLU A 65 15.40 -1.82 -21.12
C GLU A 65 15.57 -3.11 -20.31
N LYS A 66 16.15 -4.13 -20.93
CA LYS A 66 16.49 -5.38 -20.21
C LYS A 66 17.86 -5.22 -19.55
N ARG A 67 17.91 -5.10 -18.24
CA ARG A 67 19.13 -4.96 -17.43
C ARG A 67 19.30 -6.09 -16.42
N ARG A 68 20.54 -6.32 -16.01
CA ARG A 68 20.86 -7.13 -14.81
C ARG A 68 20.80 -6.23 -13.59
N CYS A 69 20.39 -6.77 -12.46
CA CYS A 69 20.43 -6.07 -11.18
C CYS A 69 20.95 -7.00 -10.08
N PRO A 70 21.35 -6.47 -8.91
CA PRO A 70 21.83 -7.30 -7.80
C PRO A 70 20.84 -8.39 -7.35
N LEU A 71 19.53 -8.15 -7.45
CA LEU A 71 18.49 -9.13 -7.14
C LEU A 71 18.31 -10.20 -8.24
N HIS A 72 18.73 -9.90 -9.48
CA HIS A 72 18.64 -10.79 -10.64
C HIS A 72 19.99 -10.82 -11.40
N PRO A 73 21.06 -11.36 -10.81
CA PRO A 73 22.41 -11.26 -11.38
C PRO A 73 22.57 -12.11 -12.65
N ILE A 74 21.79 -13.19 -12.79
CA ILE A 74 21.93 -14.16 -13.89
C ILE A 74 21.05 -13.75 -15.07
N LYS A 75 19.84 -13.28 -14.83
CA LYS A 75 18.83 -13.01 -15.86
C LYS A 75 18.62 -11.51 -16.06
N LYS A 76 18.63 -11.04 -17.31
CA LYS A 76 18.21 -9.68 -17.63
C LYS A 76 16.69 -9.57 -17.45
N THR A 77 16.26 -8.62 -16.61
CA THR A 77 14.83 -8.32 -16.36
C THR A 77 14.44 -7.02 -17.03
N PRO A 78 13.16 -6.86 -17.45
CA PRO A 78 12.67 -5.56 -17.91
C PRO A 78 12.83 -4.54 -16.78
N CYS A 79 13.32 -3.36 -17.11
CA CYS A 79 13.43 -2.23 -16.20
C CYS A 79 12.93 -1.00 -16.94
N VAL A 80 11.99 -0.27 -16.35
CA VAL A 80 11.42 0.95 -16.92
C VAL A 80 12.08 2.17 -16.31
N TYR A 81 12.32 3.18 -17.11
CA TYR A 81 12.82 4.49 -16.71
C TYR A 81 12.13 5.58 -17.53
N CYS A 82 12.06 6.80 -17.04
CA CYS A 82 11.53 7.91 -17.81
C CYS A 82 12.51 8.29 -18.94
N ARG A 83 11.93 8.55 -20.12
CA ARG A 83 12.68 8.73 -21.37
C ARG A 83 13.28 10.13 -21.54
N GLN A 84 12.81 11.11 -20.78
CA GLN A 84 13.28 12.50 -20.93
C GLN A 84 14.66 12.66 -20.27
N ALA A 85 15.65 12.97 -21.08
CA ALA A 85 16.98 13.33 -20.58
C ALA A 85 16.87 14.61 -19.74
N GLY A 86 17.27 14.54 -18.47
CA GLY A 86 17.25 15.67 -17.53
C GLY A 86 15.92 15.85 -16.78
N ALA A 87 14.87 15.11 -17.07
CA ALA A 87 13.71 15.03 -16.21
C ALA A 87 14.03 14.04 -15.08
N GLU A 88 14.07 14.54 -13.86
CA GLU A 88 14.01 13.71 -12.67
C GLU A 88 12.81 12.80 -12.79
N ASN A 89 12.95 11.55 -12.37
CA ASN A 89 11.89 10.54 -12.46
C ASN A 89 10.87 10.75 -11.34
N ALA A 90 10.20 11.90 -11.39
CA ALA A 90 9.40 12.44 -10.31
C ALA A 90 8.34 11.46 -9.79
N ALA A 91 7.73 10.65 -10.68
CA ALA A 91 6.75 9.62 -10.28
C ALA A 91 7.39 8.51 -9.45
N PHE A 92 8.54 7.98 -9.90
CA PHE A 92 9.27 6.95 -9.15
C PHE A 92 9.88 7.50 -7.85
N GLU A 93 10.38 8.73 -7.88
CA GLU A 93 10.93 9.39 -6.69
C GLU A 93 9.87 9.61 -5.63
N TYR A 94 8.70 10.07 -6.06
CA TYR A 94 7.54 10.24 -5.20
C TYR A 94 7.11 8.92 -4.56
N ALA A 95 6.96 7.87 -5.38
CA ALA A 95 6.58 6.54 -4.88
C ALA A 95 7.65 5.94 -3.97
N ALA A 96 8.94 6.18 -4.25
CA ALA A 96 10.03 5.76 -3.38
C ALA A 96 10.01 6.49 -2.02
N ASP A 97 9.76 7.81 -2.00
CA ASP A 97 9.63 8.55 -0.76
C ASP A 97 8.43 8.07 0.07
N ALA A 98 7.27 7.84 -0.58
CA ALA A 98 6.09 7.28 0.08
C ALA A 98 6.37 5.88 0.66
N ALA A 99 7.03 4.99 -0.09
CA ALA A 99 7.43 3.67 0.38
C ALA A 99 8.26 3.74 1.66
N ILE A 100 9.30 4.57 1.65
CA ILE A 100 10.20 4.72 2.80
C ILE A 100 9.46 5.23 4.05
N MET A 101 8.54 6.18 3.88
CA MET A 101 7.76 6.71 5.00
C MET A 101 6.81 5.66 5.58
N LEU A 102 6.09 4.94 4.72
CA LEU A 102 5.14 3.91 5.13
C LEU A 102 5.85 2.72 5.79
N ASP A 103 6.94 2.22 5.19
CA ASP A 103 7.71 1.10 5.72
C ASP A 103 8.40 1.45 7.05
N TYR A 104 8.89 2.68 7.20
CA TYR A 104 9.47 3.13 8.47
C TYR A 104 8.45 3.09 9.62
N HIS A 105 7.24 3.58 9.38
CA HIS A 105 6.18 3.55 10.39
C HIS A 105 5.71 2.12 10.67
N LYS A 106 5.59 1.28 9.64
CA LYS A 106 5.29 -0.15 9.80
C LYS A 106 6.34 -0.85 10.66
N LEU A 107 7.63 -0.65 10.38
CA LEU A 107 8.71 -1.23 11.19
C LEU A 107 8.67 -0.74 12.64
N ARG A 108 8.30 0.52 12.88
CA ARG A 108 8.12 1.04 14.23
C ARG A 108 6.94 0.38 14.95
N ASP A 109 5.87 0.12 14.25
CA ASP A 109 4.71 -0.57 14.79
C ASP A 109 5.04 -2.03 15.12
N ASP A 110 5.69 -2.74 14.21
CA ASP A 110 6.17 -4.12 14.41
C ASP A 110 7.12 -4.27 15.63
N LEU A 111 7.80 -3.22 16.09
CA LEU A 111 8.58 -3.25 17.34
C LEU A 111 7.70 -3.37 18.60
N HIS A 112 6.45 -2.93 18.54
CA HIS A 112 5.49 -3.00 19.64
C HIS A 112 4.60 -4.24 19.57
N ASP A 113 4.63 -4.97 18.43
CA ASP A 113 3.88 -6.21 18.25
C ASP A 113 4.36 -7.32 19.22
N ASN A 114 3.43 -8.18 19.65
CA ASN A 114 3.70 -9.30 20.57
C ASN A 114 4.55 -10.43 19.95
N GLY A 115 4.85 -10.38 18.65
CA GLY A 115 5.61 -11.39 17.92
C GLY A 115 7.13 -11.23 18.02
N PHE A 116 7.84 -12.04 18.84
CA PHE A 116 9.29 -11.95 19.00
C PHE A 116 10.07 -11.93 17.68
N LYS A 117 9.69 -12.76 16.70
CA LYS A 117 10.35 -12.81 15.38
C LYS A 117 10.15 -11.51 14.58
N LYS A 118 8.93 -10.96 14.58
CA LYS A 118 8.62 -9.68 13.92
C LYS A 118 9.41 -8.54 14.57
N ARG A 119 9.41 -8.46 15.90
CA ARG A 119 10.19 -7.45 16.65
C ARG A 119 11.67 -7.50 16.34
N LEU A 120 12.26 -8.71 16.32
CA LEU A 120 13.69 -8.86 16.01
C LEU A 120 14.01 -8.41 14.58
N ALA A 121 13.19 -8.81 13.61
CA ALA A 121 13.33 -8.39 12.22
C ALA A 121 13.20 -6.87 12.08
N ALA A 122 12.18 -6.27 12.69
CA ALA A 122 11.97 -4.82 12.68
C ALA A 122 13.15 -4.07 13.34
N ALA A 123 13.65 -4.54 14.47
CA ALA A 123 14.80 -3.96 15.16
C ALA A 123 16.08 -4.00 14.29
N ALA A 124 16.29 -5.08 13.54
CA ALA A 124 17.42 -5.22 12.65
C ALA A 124 17.32 -4.32 11.39
N MET A 125 16.10 -4.08 10.88
CA MET A 125 15.88 -3.32 9.67
C MET A 125 15.75 -1.81 9.90
N LEU A 126 15.15 -1.39 11.00
CA LEU A 126 14.83 0.02 11.29
C LEU A 126 16.03 0.99 11.16
N PRO A 127 17.26 0.67 11.57
CA PRO A 127 18.42 1.56 11.40
C PRO A 127 18.68 1.95 9.93
N PHE A 128 18.38 1.05 8.97
CA PHE A 128 18.58 1.31 7.55
C PHE A 128 17.53 2.28 6.98
N PHE A 129 16.39 2.45 7.69
CA PHE A 129 15.32 3.37 7.30
C PHE A 129 15.41 4.75 7.96
N ALA A 130 16.11 4.90 9.08
CA ALA A 130 16.09 6.14 9.87
C ALA A 130 16.59 7.38 9.09
N LYS A 131 17.70 7.26 8.35
CA LYS A 131 18.23 8.36 7.52
C LYS A 131 17.37 8.57 6.26
N PRO A 132 17.02 7.54 5.47
CA PRO A 132 16.11 7.68 4.33
C PRO A 132 14.76 8.30 4.71
N TYR A 133 14.17 7.90 5.82
CA TYR A 133 12.91 8.48 6.32
C TYR A 133 13.01 10.00 6.53
N LYS A 134 14.05 10.47 7.24
CA LYS A 134 14.26 11.92 7.45
C LYS A 134 14.38 12.68 6.13
N GLN A 135 15.03 12.09 5.14
CA GLN A 135 15.19 12.69 3.82
C GLN A 135 13.87 12.70 3.03
N ALA A 136 13.11 11.61 3.04
CA ALA A 136 11.80 11.52 2.41
C ALA A 136 10.80 12.49 3.06
N ALA A 137 10.74 12.54 4.39
CA ALA A 137 9.90 13.46 5.15
C ALA A 137 10.22 14.94 4.86
N ALA A 138 11.50 15.29 4.69
CA ALA A 138 11.90 16.64 4.32
C ALA A 138 11.46 17.02 2.89
N ARG A 139 11.41 16.07 1.96
CA ARG A 139 10.92 16.29 0.58
C ARG A 139 9.38 16.32 0.52
N GLN A 140 8.71 15.54 1.36
CA GLN A 140 7.25 15.36 1.38
C GLN A 140 6.66 15.68 2.78
N PRO A 141 6.81 16.91 3.29
CA PRO A 141 6.49 17.23 4.69
C PRO A 141 5.01 17.06 5.02
N TYR A 142 4.11 17.40 4.08
CA TYR A 142 2.68 17.23 4.25
C TYR A 142 2.31 15.74 4.43
N ILE A 143 2.83 14.87 3.56
CA ILE A 143 2.52 13.43 3.60
C ILE A 143 3.09 12.81 4.88
N SER A 144 4.32 13.16 5.26
CA SER A 144 4.94 12.70 6.50
C SER A 144 4.07 13.05 7.71
N GLN A 145 3.59 14.29 7.79
CA GLN A 145 2.70 14.73 8.87
C GLN A 145 1.38 13.95 8.89
N GLN A 146 0.76 13.71 7.73
CA GLN A 146 -0.49 12.96 7.64
C GLN A 146 -0.31 11.50 8.05
N ILE A 147 0.82 10.86 7.68
CA ILE A 147 1.14 9.50 8.12
C ILE A 147 1.33 9.47 9.64
N GLU A 148 2.08 10.41 10.22
CA GLU A 148 2.29 10.48 11.67
C GLU A 148 0.98 10.66 12.46
N GLN A 149 0.10 11.53 11.97
CA GLN A 149 -1.23 11.73 12.56
C GLN A 149 -2.11 10.48 12.46
N ALA A 150 -2.10 9.80 11.31
CA ALA A 150 -2.83 8.56 11.12
C ALA A 150 -2.34 7.46 12.06
N MET A 151 -1.02 7.29 12.21
CA MET A 151 -0.43 6.31 13.12
C MET A 151 -0.71 6.61 14.61
N ALA A 152 -0.78 7.89 14.98
CA ALA A 152 -1.19 8.28 16.33
C ALA A 152 -2.67 7.95 16.57
N PHE A 153 -3.54 8.27 15.61
CA PHE A 153 -4.96 7.98 15.68
C PHE A 153 -5.26 6.48 15.70
N GLN A 154 -4.50 5.68 14.93
CA GLN A 154 -4.59 4.22 14.97
C GLN A 154 -4.35 3.68 16.38
N ARG A 155 -3.30 4.14 17.05
CA ARG A 155 -2.99 3.72 18.42
C ARG A 155 -4.08 4.12 19.42
N GLU A 156 -4.67 5.31 19.30
CA GLU A 156 -5.79 5.72 20.15
C GLU A 156 -7.00 4.77 19.99
N ILE A 157 -7.33 4.38 18.76
CA ILE A 157 -8.42 3.44 18.48
C ILE A 157 -8.15 2.06 19.10
N GLU A 158 -6.91 1.58 18.98
CA GLU A 158 -6.49 0.30 19.56
C GLU A 158 -6.48 0.32 21.08
N ASP A 159 -5.93 1.36 21.69
CA ASP A 159 -5.88 1.56 23.15
C ASP A 159 -7.29 1.66 23.76
N MET A 160 -8.20 2.35 23.09
CA MET A 160 -9.62 2.43 23.48
C MET A 160 -10.42 1.17 23.13
N ASN A 161 -9.80 0.21 22.43
CA ASN A 161 -10.42 -1.04 21.99
C ASN A 161 -11.73 -0.82 21.21
N ILE A 162 -11.75 0.17 20.32
CA ILE A 162 -12.91 0.52 19.50
C ILE A 162 -13.22 -0.60 18.52
N ARG A 163 -14.43 -1.17 18.58
CA ARG A 163 -14.86 -2.32 17.77
C ARG A 163 -15.67 -1.95 16.52
N SER A 164 -15.57 -0.72 16.08
CA SER A 164 -16.14 -0.28 14.81
C SER A 164 -15.11 -0.45 13.70
N VAL A 165 -15.43 -1.26 12.70
CA VAL A 165 -14.57 -1.46 11.52
C VAL A 165 -14.39 -0.15 10.76
N ASP A 166 -15.42 0.70 10.71
CA ASP A 166 -15.35 2.00 10.06
C ASP A 166 -14.37 2.93 10.77
N ALA A 167 -14.46 3.02 12.10
CA ALA A 167 -13.54 3.83 12.89
C ALA A 167 -12.10 3.29 12.80
N ALA A 168 -11.94 1.96 12.83
CA ALA A 168 -10.63 1.32 12.77
C ALA A 168 -9.95 1.45 11.39
N ALA A 169 -10.73 1.51 10.31
CA ALA A 169 -10.22 1.71 8.96
C ALA A 169 -9.85 3.18 8.66
N GLU A 170 -10.41 4.14 9.42
CA GLU A 170 -10.27 5.58 9.16
C GLU A 170 -8.81 6.07 9.12
N PRO A 171 -7.91 5.69 10.05
CA PRO A 171 -6.52 6.11 10.00
C PRO A 171 -5.81 5.67 8.71
N THR A 172 -5.95 4.40 8.32
CA THR A 172 -5.37 3.87 7.08
C THR A 172 -5.97 4.56 5.85
N ALA A 173 -7.27 4.79 5.83
CA ALA A 173 -7.96 5.50 4.76
C ALA A 173 -7.43 6.94 4.61
N ARG A 174 -7.28 7.70 5.71
CA ARG A 174 -6.72 9.06 5.68
C ARG A 174 -5.27 9.09 5.22
N MET A 175 -4.47 8.15 5.68
CA MET A 175 -3.08 8.01 5.27
C MET A 175 -2.98 7.79 3.75
N MET A 176 -3.77 6.86 3.20
CA MET A 176 -3.80 6.59 1.77
C MET A 176 -4.40 7.76 0.97
N LYS A 177 -5.41 8.47 1.51
CA LYS A 177 -5.89 9.73 0.92
C LYS A 177 -4.74 10.71 0.71
N ALA A 178 -3.92 10.95 1.71
CA ALA A 178 -2.80 11.89 1.63
C ALA A 178 -1.75 11.44 0.61
N VAL A 179 -1.42 10.14 0.60
CA VAL A 179 -0.45 9.56 -0.35
C VAL A 179 -0.95 9.67 -1.79
N PHE A 180 -2.21 9.35 -2.07
CA PHE A 180 -2.73 9.41 -3.44
C PHE A 180 -2.97 10.86 -3.91
N ARG A 181 -3.39 11.78 -3.04
CA ARG A 181 -3.46 13.22 -3.37
C ARG A 181 -2.14 13.78 -3.89
N GLY A 182 -1.03 13.31 -3.37
CA GLY A 182 0.30 13.76 -3.79
C GLY A 182 0.71 13.31 -5.18
N VAL A 183 -0.02 12.36 -5.80
CA VAL A 183 0.15 11.99 -7.21
C VAL A 183 -0.22 13.14 -8.12
N CYS A 184 -1.36 13.80 -7.86
CA CYS A 184 -1.88 14.91 -8.67
C CYS A 184 -1.25 16.23 -8.21
N ARG A 185 -0.20 16.67 -8.92
CA ARG A 185 0.60 17.84 -8.51
C ARG A 185 0.03 19.15 -9.00
N TYR A 186 -0.69 19.15 -10.12
CA TYR A 186 -0.99 20.35 -10.88
C TYR A 186 -2.48 20.71 -10.84
N ASP A 187 -3.39 19.74 -10.85
CA ASP A 187 -4.83 19.97 -10.88
C ASP A 187 -5.46 19.76 -9.49
N PRO A 188 -6.15 20.79 -8.92
CA PRO A 188 -6.81 20.65 -7.63
C PRO A 188 -8.01 19.71 -7.64
N ASP A 189 -8.78 19.63 -8.74
CA ASP A 189 -9.98 18.80 -8.84
C ASP A 189 -9.58 17.33 -8.95
N ASP A 190 -8.63 17.00 -9.82
CA ASP A 190 -8.04 15.65 -9.92
C ASP A 190 -7.41 15.22 -8.60
N ARG A 191 -6.78 16.17 -7.88
CA ARG A 191 -6.17 15.91 -6.57
C ARG A 191 -7.19 15.44 -5.54
N GLU A 192 -8.39 16.02 -5.53
CA GLU A 192 -9.43 15.57 -4.59
C GLU A 192 -10.00 14.22 -5.00
N VAL A 193 -10.28 13.99 -6.29
CA VAL A 193 -10.75 12.69 -6.80
C VAL A 193 -9.73 11.60 -6.53
N MET A 194 -8.45 11.84 -6.81
CA MET A 194 -7.37 10.90 -6.53
C MET A 194 -7.21 10.64 -5.03
N GLY A 195 -7.41 11.66 -4.21
CA GLY A 195 -7.41 11.54 -2.76
C GLY A 195 -8.56 10.67 -2.25
N GLU A 196 -9.78 10.86 -2.77
CA GLU A 196 -10.93 10.04 -2.43
C GLU A 196 -10.75 8.58 -2.89
N PHE A 197 -10.19 8.38 -4.09
CA PHE A 197 -9.80 7.05 -4.55
C PHE A 197 -8.81 6.39 -3.56
N GLY A 198 -7.77 7.11 -3.15
CA GLY A 198 -6.81 6.62 -2.15
C GLY A 198 -7.45 6.31 -0.79
N TYR A 199 -8.39 7.15 -0.33
CA TYR A 199 -9.15 6.92 0.89
C TYR A 199 -9.91 5.60 0.85
N LEU A 200 -10.67 5.36 -0.23
CA LEU A 200 -11.46 4.15 -0.41
C LEU A 200 -10.58 2.91 -0.56
N LEU A 201 -9.45 3.05 -1.26
CA LEU A 201 -8.46 1.98 -1.37
C LEU A 201 -7.87 1.61 0.00
N GLY A 202 -7.50 2.60 0.81
CA GLY A 202 -6.97 2.37 2.16
C GLY A 202 -8.00 1.70 3.08
N ARG A 203 -9.27 2.11 2.99
CA ARG A 203 -10.37 1.47 3.70
C ARG A 203 -10.54 0.01 3.28
N PHE A 204 -10.55 -0.26 1.98
CA PHE A 204 -10.67 -1.62 1.44
C PHE A 204 -9.52 -2.51 1.93
N VAL A 205 -8.28 -2.05 1.79
CA VAL A 205 -7.09 -2.79 2.24
C VAL A 205 -7.17 -3.10 3.73
N TYR A 206 -7.57 -2.14 4.57
CA TYR A 206 -7.73 -2.37 6.01
C TYR A 206 -8.78 -3.45 6.33
N ILE A 207 -9.93 -3.43 5.65
CA ILE A 207 -10.99 -4.43 5.86
C ILE A 207 -10.48 -5.84 5.51
N CYS A 208 -9.75 -5.99 4.39
CA CYS A 208 -9.17 -7.27 3.98
C CYS A 208 -8.13 -7.76 4.99
N ASP A 209 -7.22 -6.88 5.42
CA ASP A 209 -6.17 -7.18 6.39
C ASP A 209 -6.76 -7.64 7.73
N ALA A 210 -7.74 -6.91 8.24
CA ALA A 210 -8.42 -7.25 9.49
C ALA A 210 -9.14 -8.61 9.43
N LEU A 211 -9.66 -9.01 8.27
CA LEU A 211 -10.27 -10.32 8.08
C LEU A 211 -9.22 -11.43 7.97
N ASP A 212 -8.15 -11.20 7.21
CA ASP A 212 -7.07 -12.17 7.03
C ASP A 212 -6.37 -12.47 8.37
N ASP A 213 -6.15 -11.44 9.18
CA ASP A 213 -5.48 -11.56 10.48
C ASP A 213 -6.41 -12.01 11.61
N LEU A 214 -7.74 -12.05 11.40
CA LEU A 214 -8.75 -12.28 12.46
C LEU A 214 -8.46 -13.50 13.34
N LYS A 215 -8.11 -14.64 12.74
CA LYS A 215 -7.85 -15.90 13.50
C LYS A 215 -6.61 -15.79 14.37
N ASP A 216 -5.57 -15.19 13.81
CA ASP A 216 -4.28 -15.02 14.47
C ASP A 216 -4.37 -13.99 15.60
N ASP A 217 -5.04 -12.86 15.36
CA ASP A 217 -5.27 -11.82 16.33
C ASP A 217 -6.14 -12.32 17.50
N PHE A 218 -7.21 -13.05 17.18
CA PHE A 218 -8.06 -13.66 18.20
C PHE A 218 -7.27 -14.58 19.10
N LYS A 219 -6.44 -15.46 18.52
CA LYS A 219 -5.59 -16.40 19.26
C LYS A 219 -4.54 -15.70 20.14
N LYS A 220 -3.95 -14.62 19.62
CA LYS A 220 -2.94 -13.82 20.32
C LYS A 220 -3.55 -12.80 21.29
N ARG A 221 -4.88 -12.67 21.32
CA ARG A 221 -5.60 -11.60 22.04
C ARG A 221 -5.15 -10.20 21.64
N ALA A 222 -4.76 -10.05 20.38
CA ALA A 222 -4.43 -8.77 19.78
C ALA A 222 -5.73 -8.02 19.39
N TYR A 223 -5.59 -6.71 19.19
CA TYR A 223 -6.69 -5.91 18.72
C TYR A 223 -7.10 -6.34 17.29
N ASN A 224 -8.40 -6.54 17.10
CA ASN A 224 -9.02 -6.66 15.78
C ASN A 224 -10.46 -6.18 15.88
N PRO A 225 -10.90 -5.20 15.04
CA PRO A 225 -12.24 -4.61 15.16
C PRO A 225 -13.38 -5.58 14.85
N MET A 226 -13.09 -6.69 14.17
CA MET A 226 -14.09 -7.72 13.85
C MET A 226 -14.39 -8.67 15.03
N VAL A 227 -13.55 -8.66 16.08
CA VAL A 227 -13.81 -9.38 17.32
C VAL A 227 -14.83 -8.59 18.13
N THR A 228 -16.04 -9.09 18.27
CA THR A 228 -17.14 -8.48 19.03
C THR A 228 -17.40 -9.23 20.33
N LYS A 229 -18.31 -8.72 21.19
CA LYS A 229 -18.74 -9.41 22.41
C LYS A 229 -19.44 -10.75 22.13
N SER A 230 -20.01 -10.92 20.93
CA SER A 230 -20.67 -12.15 20.49
C SER A 230 -19.73 -13.16 19.83
N THR A 231 -18.45 -12.82 19.67
CA THR A 231 -17.48 -13.74 19.08
C THR A 231 -17.26 -14.92 20.01
N ALA A 232 -17.69 -16.11 19.55
CA ALA A 232 -17.58 -17.34 20.32
C ALA A 232 -16.22 -18.00 20.11
N MET A 233 -15.79 -18.75 21.13
CA MET A 233 -14.49 -19.40 21.23
C MET A 233 -14.68 -20.92 21.36
N THR A 234 -13.83 -21.69 20.69
CA THR A 234 -13.76 -23.14 20.86
C THR A 234 -13.09 -23.51 22.19
N THR A 235 -13.18 -24.77 22.60
CA THR A 235 -12.45 -25.30 23.77
C THR A 235 -10.93 -25.16 23.65
N ALA A 236 -10.40 -25.07 22.42
CA ALA A 236 -8.98 -24.84 22.14
C ALA A 236 -8.58 -23.36 22.18
N GLY A 237 -9.51 -22.44 22.46
CA GLY A 237 -9.23 -21.01 22.49
C GLY A 237 -9.15 -20.34 21.13
N GLU A 238 -9.70 -20.99 20.09
CA GLU A 238 -9.77 -20.47 18.72
C GLU A 238 -11.17 -19.88 18.44
N ILE A 239 -11.27 -18.97 17.47
CA ILE A 239 -12.56 -18.46 17.00
C ILE A 239 -13.41 -19.60 16.42
N THR A 240 -14.70 -19.65 16.73
CA THR A 240 -15.57 -20.64 16.12
C THR A 240 -15.78 -20.38 14.64
N ARG A 241 -16.07 -21.45 13.88
CA ARG A 241 -16.36 -21.34 12.44
C ARG A 241 -17.53 -20.38 12.17
N GLU A 242 -18.60 -20.47 12.94
CA GLU A 242 -19.77 -19.61 12.80
C GLU A 242 -19.42 -18.13 13.02
N SER A 243 -18.67 -17.80 14.08
CA SER A 243 -18.23 -16.44 14.36
C SER A 243 -17.31 -15.90 13.25
N PHE A 244 -16.42 -16.74 12.70
CA PHE A 244 -15.59 -16.36 11.59
C PHE A 244 -16.39 -16.10 10.29
N GLU A 245 -17.34 -16.99 9.97
CA GLU A 245 -18.19 -16.84 8.78
C GLU A 245 -19.06 -15.57 8.88
N HIS A 246 -19.55 -15.23 10.07
CA HIS A 246 -20.28 -13.99 10.30
C HIS A 246 -19.39 -12.74 10.09
N ALA A 247 -18.17 -12.74 10.62
CA ALA A 247 -17.21 -11.66 10.40
C ALA A 247 -16.81 -11.54 8.92
N ALA A 248 -16.61 -12.67 8.24
CA ALA A 248 -16.27 -12.71 6.81
C ALA A 248 -17.41 -12.16 5.94
N GLU A 249 -18.68 -12.47 6.28
CA GLU A 249 -19.82 -11.91 5.56
C GLU A 249 -19.95 -10.39 5.75
N TYR A 250 -19.74 -9.91 6.98
CA TYR A 250 -19.70 -8.48 7.26
C TYR A 250 -18.58 -7.78 6.47
N ALA A 251 -17.36 -8.33 6.52
CA ALA A 251 -16.21 -7.80 5.80
C ALA A 251 -16.45 -7.75 4.29
N ARG A 252 -17.01 -8.83 3.73
CA ARG A 252 -17.34 -8.91 2.30
C ARG A 252 -18.33 -7.82 1.89
N ARG A 253 -19.42 -7.63 2.63
CA ARG A 253 -20.41 -6.58 2.33
C ARG A 253 -19.80 -5.18 2.40
N SER A 254 -19.01 -4.91 3.45
CA SER A 254 -18.32 -3.63 3.62
C SER A 254 -17.29 -3.38 2.51
N ALA A 255 -16.54 -4.42 2.10
CA ALA A 255 -15.59 -4.35 1.00
C ALA A 255 -16.29 -4.08 -0.34
N TYR A 256 -17.40 -4.77 -0.66
CA TYR A 256 -18.15 -4.51 -1.90
C TYR A 256 -18.73 -3.11 -1.99
N LEU A 257 -19.28 -2.58 -0.89
CA LEU A 257 -19.75 -1.19 -0.85
C LEU A 257 -18.60 -0.19 -1.08
N THR A 258 -17.45 -0.45 -0.46
CA THR A 258 -16.25 0.38 -0.64
C THR A 258 -15.72 0.31 -2.08
N LEU A 259 -15.67 -0.89 -2.67
CA LEU A 259 -15.22 -1.07 -4.06
C LEU A 259 -16.16 -0.41 -5.08
N GLY A 260 -17.48 -0.43 -4.86
CA GLY A 260 -18.42 0.30 -5.71
C GLY A 260 -18.13 1.80 -5.74
N GLN A 261 -17.93 2.41 -4.56
CA GLN A 261 -17.56 3.83 -4.46
C GLN A 261 -16.16 4.11 -5.06
N LEU A 262 -15.21 3.18 -4.87
CA LEU A 262 -13.88 3.29 -5.44
C LEU A 262 -13.93 3.28 -6.98
N ALA A 263 -14.74 2.42 -7.58
CA ALA A 263 -14.94 2.39 -9.02
C ALA A 263 -15.52 3.72 -9.54
N ASP A 264 -16.49 4.32 -8.83
CA ASP A 264 -17.06 5.62 -9.18
C ASP A 264 -16.02 6.75 -9.19
N ARG A 265 -14.99 6.68 -8.34
CA ARG A 265 -13.87 7.65 -8.35
C ARG A 265 -12.85 7.30 -9.40
N TYR A 266 -12.58 6.02 -9.58
CA TYR A 266 -11.60 5.54 -10.56
C TYR A 266 -11.94 5.96 -12.00
N VAL A 267 -13.20 5.86 -12.40
CA VAL A 267 -13.64 6.22 -13.77
C VAL A 267 -13.53 7.71 -14.08
N GLN A 268 -13.32 8.56 -13.09
CA GLN A 268 -13.09 9.99 -13.24
C GLN A 268 -11.61 10.33 -13.47
N LEU A 269 -10.70 9.35 -13.34
CA LEU A 269 -9.25 9.52 -13.47
C LEU A 269 -8.77 9.00 -14.82
N ASP A 270 -7.84 9.72 -15.44
CA ASP A 270 -7.18 9.33 -16.69
C ASP A 270 -5.70 8.98 -16.42
N PHE A 271 -5.35 7.73 -16.60
CA PHE A 271 -3.99 7.22 -16.43
C PHE A 271 -3.25 7.02 -17.76
N GLY A 272 -3.76 7.55 -18.86
CA GLY A 272 -3.11 7.51 -20.17
C GLY A 272 -2.65 6.09 -20.56
N ASP A 273 -1.38 5.94 -20.96
CA ASP A 273 -0.81 4.66 -21.38
C ASP A 273 -0.78 3.59 -20.26
N MET A 274 -0.92 3.99 -19.01
CA MET A 274 -0.99 3.07 -17.87
C MET A 274 -2.41 2.56 -17.59
N GLN A 275 -3.44 3.10 -18.26
CA GLN A 275 -4.83 2.77 -18.02
C GLN A 275 -5.11 1.25 -18.03
N PRO A 276 -4.63 0.44 -19.01
CA PRO A 276 -4.92 -1.00 -19.01
C PRO A 276 -4.35 -1.74 -17.78
N ILE A 277 -3.24 -1.24 -17.22
CA ILE A 277 -2.64 -1.85 -16.02
C ILE A 277 -3.38 -1.37 -14.78
N THR A 278 -3.74 -0.10 -14.69
CA THR A 278 -4.52 0.42 -13.57
C THR A 278 -5.92 -0.16 -13.53
N ASP A 279 -6.58 -0.39 -14.69
CA ASP A 279 -7.84 -1.12 -14.80
C ASP A 279 -7.73 -2.52 -14.19
N ASN A 280 -6.67 -3.25 -14.56
CA ASN A 280 -6.40 -4.58 -14.05
C ASN A 280 -6.17 -4.60 -12.53
N LEU A 281 -5.47 -3.59 -11.99
CA LEU A 281 -5.16 -3.49 -10.57
C LEU A 281 -6.36 -3.03 -9.73
N SER A 282 -7.22 -2.16 -10.28
CA SER A 282 -8.31 -1.51 -9.56
C SER A 282 -9.65 -2.23 -9.67
N LEU A 283 -9.97 -2.77 -10.87
CA LEU A 283 -11.31 -3.30 -11.16
C LEU A 283 -11.43 -4.82 -11.00
N ILE A 284 -10.33 -5.55 -10.93
CA ILE A 284 -10.39 -7.03 -10.78
C ILE A 284 -10.87 -7.47 -9.40
N HIS A 285 -10.78 -6.60 -8.41
CA HIS A 285 -11.23 -6.89 -7.06
C HIS A 285 -12.73 -6.59 -6.85
N ILE A 286 -13.41 -6.02 -7.86
CA ILE A 286 -14.86 -5.77 -7.90
C ILE A 286 -15.57 -6.95 -8.55
#